data_765d9996c28ac61f09f260f695709408
#
_entry.id   765d9996c28ac61f09f260f695709408
#
_cell.length_a   1.000
_cell.length_b   1.000
_cell.length_c   1.000
_cell.angle_alpha   90.00
_cell.angle_beta   90.00
_cell.angle_gamma   90.00
#
_symmetry.space_group_name_H-M   'P 1'
#
loop_
_entity.id
_entity.type
_entity.pdbx_description
1 polymer ?
#
loop_
_entity_poly.entity_id
_entity_poly.type
_entity_poly.pdbx_seq_one_letter_code
_entity_poly.pdbx_strand_id
1 'polypeptide(L)'
;MSFLTRCLDAITHSPFSALGAVRNATKRAGGTVHNHGGSPGKRLGVKKFSDQYVVPGNIIVRQRGTLFHPGPHVKMGRDHTIYAITPGFVRFYKEKWMRGERRFVGLVLDRGEVLPRDESARGRSRYCGLVNLRETPQPMQSA
;
A
#
# COMPACT_ATOMS: atom_id res chain seq x y z
N MET A 1 57.54 -7.39 -72.85
CA MET A 1 56.56 -7.10 -71.77
C MET A 1 57.13 -7.70 -70.49
N SER A 2 57.44 -6.79 -69.63
CA SER A 2 58.33 -7.04 -68.45
C SER A 2 57.55 -7.85 -67.38
N PHE A 3 58.32 -8.78 -66.79
CA PHE A 3 57.86 -9.62 -65.66
C PHE A 3 57.29 -8.85 -64.44
N LEU A 4 57.68 -7.59 -64.37
CA LEU A 4 57.28 -6.67 -63.28
C LEU A 4 55.84 -6.26 -63.38
N THR A 5 55.25 -6.18 -64.57
CA THR A 5 53.81 -5.84 -64.74
C THR A 5 52.87 -6.95 -64.27
N ARG A 6 53.29 -8.19 -64.34
CA ARG A 6 52.47 -9.32 -63.90
C ARG A 6 52.43 -9.48 -62.37
N CYS A 7 53.43 -9.02 -61.67
CA CYS A 7 53.42 -9.05 -60.18
C CYS A 7 52.54 -7.99 -59.58
N LEU A 8 52.31 -6.88 -60.26
CA LEU A 8 51.45 -5.81 -59.76
C LEU A 8 49.96 -6.16 -59.89
N ASP A 9 49.61 -6.91 -60.93
CA ASP A 9 48.18 -7.35 -61.06
C ASP A 9 47.82 -8.39 -60.03
N ALA A 10 48.75 -9.15 -59.48
CA ALA A 10 48.50 -10.13 -58.44
C ALA A 10 48.28 -9.53 -57.05
N ILE A 11 48.73 -8.31 -56.85
CA ILE A 11 48.62 -7.62 -55.55
C ILE A 11 47.27 -6.91 -55.43
N THR A 12 46.68 -6.55 -56.56
CA THR A 12 45.38 -5.84 -56.56
C THR A 12 44.15 -6.76 -56.34
N HIS A 13 44.36 -8.07 -56.51
CA HIS A 13 43.33 -9.06 -56.23
C HIS A 13 43.61 -9.83 -54.95
N SER A 14 43.82 -9.10 -53.90
CA SER A 14 43.83 -9.71 -52.58
C SER A 14 42.48 -10.32 -52.30
N PRO A 15 42.41 -11.59 -51.97
CA PRO A 15 41.14 -12.22 -51.58
C PRO A 15 40.57 -11.59 -50.34
N PHE A 16 41.34 -10.78 -49.65
CA PHE A 16 40.89 -9.97 -48.51
C PHE A 16 40.03 -8.77 -48.86
N SER A 17 40.06 -8.30 -50.11
CA SER A 17 39.14 -7.21 -50.51
C SER A 17 37.69 -7.71 -50.66
N ALA A 18 37.48 -9.00 -50.78
CA ALA A 18 36.15 -9.61 -50.76
C ALA A 18 35.58 -9.74 -49.34
N LEU A 19 36.41 -9.60 -48.31
CA LEU A 19 35.99 -9.59 -46.91
C LEU A 19 35.60 -8.20 -46.42
N GLY A 20 35.56 -7.20 -47.33
CA GLY A 20 35.29 -5.80 -47.02
C GLY A 20 33.88 -5.48 -46.51
N ALA A 21 33.08 -6.45 -46.23
CA ALA A 21 31.83 -6.26 -45.54
C ALA A 21 31.66 -7.33 -44.45
N VAL A 22 32.66 -7.47 -43.60
CA VAL A 22 32.36 -8.05 -42.29
C VAL A 22 31.42 -7.10 -41.60
N ARG A 23 30.16 -7.34 -41.80
CA ARG A 23 29.15 -6.81 -40.89
C ARG A 23 29.53 -7.32 -39.53
N ASN A 24 30.12 -6.49 -38.72
CA ASN A 24 30.05 -6.69 -37.31
C ASN A 24 28.56 -6.84 -37.04
N ALA A 25 28.11 -8.08 -36.93
CA ALA A 25 26.76 -8.34 -36.50
C ALA A 25 26.65 -7.63 -35.16
N THR A 26 26.23 -6.41 -35.22
CA THR A 26 25.56 -5.83 -34.09
C THR A 26 24.37 -6.72 -33.88
N LYS A 27 24.59 -7.79 -33.13
CA LYS A 27 23.51 -8.32 -32.36
C LYS A 27 23.04 -7.10 -31.56
N ARG A 28 22.02 -6.44 -32.06
CA ARG A 28 21.12 -5.76 -31.19
C ARG A 28 20.84 -6.82 -30.14
N ALA A 29 21.41 -6.67 -28.97
CA ALA A 29 20.96 -7.36 -27.81
C ALA A 29 19.45 -7.20 -27.92
N GLY A 30 18.77 -8.30 -28.27
CA GLY A 30 17.34 -8.25 -28.55
C GLY A 30 16.79 -7.50 -27.39
N GLY A 31 16.13 -6.37 -27.68
CA GLY A 31 15.75 -5.45 -26.64
C GLY A 31 15.18 -6.24 -25.51
N THR A 32 15.90 -6.28 -24.44
CA THR A 32 15.36 -6.86 -23.22
C THR A 32 14.08 -6.15 -23.04
N VAL A 33 13.03 -6.90 -23.10
CA VAL A 33 11.72 -6.42 -22.80
C VAL A 33 11.76 -5.89 -21.38
N HIS A 34 12.04 -4.60 -21.29
CA HIS A 34 12.02 -3.89 -20.03
C HIS A 34 10.57 -3.71 -19.64
N ASN A 35 10.21 -4.28 -18.50
CA ASN A 35 8.90 -4.07 -17.88
C ASN A 35 7.68 -4.52 -18.72
N HIS A 36 7.72 -5.68 -19.31
CA HIS A 36 6.50 -6.34 -19.76
C HIS A 36 5.64 -6.67 -18.57
N GLY A 37 4.63 -5.85 -18.43
CA GLY A 37 3.55 -6.07 -17.50
C GLY A 37 4.04 -5.99 -16.06
N GLY A 38 3.88 -4.85 -15.44
CA GLY A 38 3.90 -4.73 -13.99
C GLY A 38 3.02 -5.82 -13.37
N SER A 39 3.26 -6.15 -12.11
CA SER A 39 2.40 -7.10 -11.41
C SER A 39 0.96 -6.58 -11.39
N PRO A 40 -0.05 -7.46 -11.51
CA PRO A 40 -1.44 -7.06 -11.40
C PRO A 40 -1.68 -6.24 -10.14
N GLY A 41 -2.52 -5.23 -10.24
CA GLY A 41 -2.89 -4.38 -9.11
C GLY A 41 -3.33 -5.22 -7.91
N LYS A 42 -2.72 -4.96 -6.76
CA LYS A 42 -2.98 -5.75 -5.53
C LYS A 42 -4.26 -5.33 -4.82
N ARG A 43 -4.97 -4.34 -5.37
CA ARG A 43 -6.25 -3.82 -4.85
C ARG A 43 -6.17 -3.39 -3.38
N LEU A 44 -5.06 -2.75 -3.02
CA LEU A 44 -4.87 -2.18 -1.69
C LEU A 44 -5.62 -0.84 -1.56
N GLY A 45 -5.73 -0.37 -0.33
CA GLY A 45 -6.31 0.93 0.01
C GLY A 45 -7.56 0.81 0.89
N VAL A 46 -8.23 1.94 1.04
CA VAL A 46 -9.46 2.06 1.81
C VAL A 46 -10.62 1.40 1.05
N LYS A 47 -11.41 0.58 1.76
CA LYS A 47 -12.57 -0.14 1.23
C LYS A 47 -13.90 0.41 1.76
N LYS A 48 -13.86 0.99 2.96
CA LYS A 48 -15.00 1.66 3.60
C LYS A 48 -14.56 3.03 4.04
N PHE A 49 -15.29 4.05 3.61
CA PHE A 49 -15.00 5.45 3.90
C PHE A 49 -15.65 5.90 5.20
N SER A 50 -15.32 7.12 5.65
CA SER A 50 -15.97 7.73 6.81
C SER A 50 -17.48 7.75 6.66
N ASP A 51 -18.19 7.60 7.77
CA ASP A 51 -19.65 7.56 7.86
C ASP A 51 -20.36 6.39 7.19
N GLN A 52 -19.63 5.44 6.65
CA GLN A 52 -20.21 4.20 6.16
C GLN A 52 -20.46 3.23 7.30
N TYR A 53 -21.66 2.68 7.32
CA TYR A 53 -22.01 1.61 8.24
C TYR A 53 -21.31 0.30 7.87
N VAL A 54 -20.79 -0.38 8.86
CA VAL A 54 -20.11 -1.67 8.70
C VAL A 54 -20.60 -2.66 9.74
N VAL A 55 -20.57 -3.92 9.38
CA VAL A 55 -20.88 -5.06 10.25
C VAL A 55 -19.60 -5.79 10.63
N PRO A 56 -19.60 -6.59 11.71
CA PRO A 56 -18.45 -7.39 12.10
C PRO A 56 -17.90 -8.22 10.94
N GLY A 57 -16.56 -8.27 10.81
CA GLY A 57 -15.87 -8.96 9.73
C GLY A 57 -15.66 -8.13 8.46
N ASN A 58 -16.33 -6.99 8.29
CA ASN A 58 -16.10 -6.13 7.14
C ASN A 58 -14.68 -5.58 7.13
N ILE A 59 -14.01 -5.70 5.98
CA ILE A 59 -12.69 -5.11 5.76
C ILE A 59 -12.85 -3.62 5.49
N ILE A 60 -12.13 -2.81 6.27
CA ILE A 60 -12.14 -1.35 6.16
C ILE A 60 -10.95 -0.87 5.32
N VAL A 61 -9.75 -1.38 5.61
CA VAL A 61 -8.52 -1.00 4.91
C VAL A 61 -7.70 -2.24 4.59
N ARG A 62 -7.19 -2.33 3.37
CA ARG A 62 -6.13 -3.27 2.99
C ARG A 62 -4.84 -2.52 2.73
N GLN A 63 -3.78 -2.88 3.43
CA GLN A 63 -2.50 -2.17 3.36
C GLN A 63 -1.31 -3.12 3.45
N ARG A 64 -0.17 -2.62 3.02
CA ARG A 64 1.14 -3.22 3.26
C ARG A 64 1.86 -2.39 4.31
N GLY A 65 2.16 -3.01 5.45
CA GLY A 65 2.63 -2.25 6.62
C GLY A 65 1.49 -1.49 7.32
N THR A 66 1.82 -0.72 8.34
CA THR A 66 0.86 -0.04 9.23
C THR A 66 0.76 1.45 8.89
N LEU A 67 0.19 1.77 7.73
CA LEU A 67 -0.13 3.16 7.36
C LEU A 67 -1.27 3.71 8.23
N PHE A 68 -2.29 2.87 8.45
CA PHE A 68 -3.38 3.12 9.39
C PHE A 68 -3.24 2.16 10.56
N HIS A 69 -3.47 2.66 11.76
CA HIS A 69 -3.46 1.90 12.99
C HIS A 69 -4.89 1.55 13.42
N PRO A 70 -5.10 0.43 14.11
CA PRO A 70 -6.42 0.10 14.63
C PRO A 70 -6.75 1.02 15.83
N GLY A 71 -7.93 1.59 15.80
CA GLY A 71 -8.55 2.35 16.89
C GLY A 71 -9.61 1.51 17.62
N PRO A 72 -10.62 2.16 18.24
CA PRO A 72 -11.70 1.47 18.92
C PRO A 72 -12.53 0.62 17.96
N HIS A 73 -12.97 -0.56 18.42
CA HIS A 73 -13.86 -1.50 17.73
C HIS A 73 -13.36 -2.09 16.42
N VAL A 74 -12.07 -1.91 16.08
CA VAL A 74 -11.43 -2.53 14.93
C VAL A 74 -10.21 -3.33 15.36
N LYS A 75 -9.83 -4.29 14.54
CA LYS A 75 -8.62 -5.10 14.76
C LYS A 75 -7.81 -5.18 13.47
N MET A 76 -6.53 -5.45 13.63
CA MET A 76 -5.60 -5.62 12.52
C MET A 76 -5.21 -7.09 12.41
N GLY A 77 -5.33 -7.64 11.21
CA GLY A 77 -4.88 -8.98 10.87
C GLY A 77 -3.36 -9.05 10.66
N ARG A 78 -2.86 -10.26 10.46
CA ARG A 78 -1.44 -10.53 10.20
C ARG A 78 -0.91 -9.84 8.93
N ASP A 79 -1.76 -9.67 7.93
CA ASP A 79 -1.48 -9.00 6.65
C ASP A 79 -1.69 -7.47 6.70
N HIS A 80 -1.80 -6.89 7.90
CA HIS A 80 -2.12 -5.49 8.16
C HIS A 80 -3.50 -5.04 7.67
N THR A 81 -4.39 -5.95 7.32
CA THR A 81 -5.78 -5.64 7.00
C THR A 81 -6.52 -5.21 8.24
N ILE A 82 -7.18 -4.06 8.19
CA ILE A 82 -8.04 -3.57 9.28
C ILE A 82 -9.47 -3.98 9.00
N TYR A 83 -10.11 -4.61 10.00
CA TYR A 83 -11.48 -5.10 9.92
C TYR A 83 -12.29 -4.74 11.16
N ALA A 84 -13.60 -4.68 10.98
CA ALA A 84 -14.54 -4.36 12.03
C ALA A 84 -14.75 -5.56 13.00
N ILE A 85 -14.82 -5.27 14.30
CA ILE A 85 -15.21 -6.26 15.34
C ILE A 85 -16.68 -6.10 15.71
N THR A 86 -17.16 -4.87 15.78
CA THR A 86 -18.53 -4.51 16.13
C THR A 86 -19.21 -3.80 14.97
N PRO A 87 -20.55 -3.80 14.92
CA PRO A 87 -21.25 -2.96 13.95
C PRO A 87 -21.08 -1.48 14.33
N GLY A 88 -21.08 -0.59 13.36
CA GLY A 88 -20.96 0.85 13.60
C GLY A 88 -20.56 1.64 12.36
N PHE A 89 -20.26 2.91 12.56
CA PHE A 89 -19.86 3.83 11.49
C PHE A 89 -18.35 4.04 11.51
N VAL A 90 -17.73 4.01 10.34
CA VAL A 90 -16.27 4.17 10.20
C VAL A 90 -15.87 5.62 10.44
N ARG A 91 -14.80 5.83 11.20
CA ARG A 91 -14.15 7.13 11.40
C ARG A 91 -12.65 7.00 11.22
N PHE A 92 -12.10 7.91 10.42
CA PHE A 92 -10.66 8.10 10.28
C PHE A 92 -10.26 9.34 11.06
N TYR A 93 -9.23 9.20 11.90
CA TYR A 93 -8.73 10.30 12.70
C TYR A 93 -7.21 10.27 12.81
N LYS A 94 -6.64 11.37 13.23
CA LYS A 94 -5.22 11.51 13.54
C LYS A 94 -5.05 11.75 15.01
N GLU A 95 -4.02 11.18 15.57
CA GLU A 95 -3.69 11.36 16.96
C GLU A 95 -2.18 11.56 17.10
N LYS A 96 -1.79 12.43 17.99
CA LYS A 96 -0.39 12.66 18.32
C LYS A 96 0.14 11.44 19.08
N TRP A 97 1.19 10.85 18.54
CA TRP A 97 1.82 9.67 19.13
C TRP A 97 3.32 9.90 19.25
N MET A 98 3.82 9.98 20.49
CA MET A 98 5.22 10.26 20.76
C MET A 98 5.75 11.50 19.99
N ARG A 99 6.63 11.28 19.00
CA ARG A 99 7.28 12.35 18.21
C ARG A 99 6.54 12.72 16.91
N GLY A 100 5.37 12.15 16.64
CA GLY A 100 4.69 12.37 15.38
C GLY A 100 3.19 12.15 15.44
N GLU A 101 2.52 12.31 14.31
CA GLU A 101 1.11 11.99 14.14
C GLU A 101 0.92 10.63 13.50
N ARG A 102 -0.02 9.86 14.01
CA ARG A 102 -0.45 8.60 13.41
C ARG A 102 -1.90 8.67 12.96
N ARG A 103 -2.20 7.94 11.91
CA ARG A 103 -3.55 7.80 11.38
C ARG A 103 -4.19 6.57 11.97
N PHE A 104 -5.38 6.73 12.50
CA PHE A 104 -6.16 5.66 13.10
C PHE A 104 -7.47 5.46 12.37
N VAL A 105 -7.98 4.27 12.46
CA VAL A 105 -9.32 3.90 11.99
C VAL A 105 -10.06 3.30 13.16
N GLY A 106 -11.22 3.84 13.48
CA GLY A 106 -12.09 3.32 14.53
C GLY A 106 -13.54 3.25 14.06
N LEU A 107 -14.36 2.61 14.86
CA LEU A 107 -15.80 2.59 14.68
C LEU A 107 -16.46 3.34 15.83
N VAL A 108 -17.54 4.02 15.49
CA VAL A 108 -18.43 4.69 16.42
C VAL A 108 -19.82 4.06 16.31
N LEU A 109 -20.54 4.03 17.41
CA LEU A 109 -21.89 3.45 17.45
C LEU A 109 -22.90 4.42 16.84
N ASP A 110 -22.77 5.69 17.20
CA ASP A 110 -23.67 6.73 16.76
C ASP A 110 -23.09 7.49 15.55
N ARG A 111 -23.94 7.76 14.59
CA ARG A 111 -23.57 8.55 13.43
C ARG A 111 -23.32 10.01 13.87
N GLY A 112 -22.14 10.52 13.55
CA GLY A 112 -21.75 11.90 13.93
C GLY A 112 -20.78 11.98 15.10
N GLU A 113 -20.58 10.91 15.85
CA GLU A 113 -19.59 10.87 16.91
C GLU A 113 -18.18 11.11 16.36
N VAL A 114 -17.38 11.89 17.06
CA VAL A 114 -16.02 12.28 16.65
C VAL A 114 -15.00 11.48 17.44
N LEU A 115 -13.95 11.05 16.76
CA LEU A 115 -12.75 10.45 17.36
C LEU A 115 -11.57 11.43 17.18
N PRO A 116 -10.58 11.48 18.09
CA PRO A 116 -10.50 10.72 19.35
C PRO A 116 -11.52 11.19 20.40
N ARG A 117 -11.92 10.27 21.26
CA ARG A 117 -12.78 10.61 22.41
C ARG A 117 -11.94 11.24 23.51
N ASP A 118 -12.53 12.15 24.24
CA ASP A 118 -11.91 12.71 25.43
C ASP A 118 -11.82 11.63 26.52
N GLU A 119 -10.60 11.23 26.84
CA GLU A 119 -10.36 10.20 27.85
C GLU A 119 -10.87 10.61 29.25
N SER A 120 -10.93 11.91 29.53
CA SER A 120 -11.44 12.46 30.78
C SER A 120 -12.94 12.25 30.95
N ALA A 121 -13.70 12.23 29.85
CA ALA A 121 -15.15 12.10 29.91
C ALA A 121 -15.62 10.65 30.05
N ARG A 122 -14.85 9.66 29.57
CA ARG A 122 -15.29 8.25 29.52
C ARG A 122 -14.29 7.26 30.13
N GLY A 123 -13.24 7.73 30.78
CA GLY A 123 -12.15 6.88 31.29
C GLY A 123 -11.26 6.30 30.17
N ARG A 124 -10.15 5.68 30.55
CA ARG A 124 -9.14 5.15 29.63
C ARG A 124 -9.51 3.83 28.92
N SER A 125 -10.77 3.54 28.79
CA SER A 125 -11.22 2.31 28.14
C SER A 125 -11.09 2.40 26.62
N ARG A 126 -10.43 1.41 26.02
CA ARG A 126 -10.38 1.23 24.56
C ARG A 126 -11.68 0.67 23.98
N TYR A 127 -12.63 0.31 24.81
CA TYR A 127 -13.89 -0.31 24.45
C TYR A 127 -15.04 0.62 24.79
N CYS A 128 -15.88 0.91 23.82
CA CYS A 128 -17.15 1.57 24.08
C CYS A 128 -18.07 0.63 24.89
N GLY A 129 -18.74 1.16 25.89
CA GLY A 129 -19.70 0.42 26.67
C GLY A 129 -19.17 -0.18 27.98
N LEU A 130 -17.91 0.05 28.34
CA LEU A 130 -17.46 -0.22 29.70
C LEU A 130 -17.97 0.89 30.61
N VAL A 131 -18.81 0.51 31.53
CA VAL A 131 -19.29 1.37 32.62
C VAL A 131 -18.09 1.82 33.44
N ASN A 132 -18.00 3.10 33.72
CA ASN A 132 -17.00 3.62 34.64
C ASN A 132 -17.33 3.12 36.05
N LEU A 133 -16.57 2.16 36.54
CA LEU A 133 -16.79 1.55 37.88
C LEU A 133 -16.61 2.56 39.02
N ARG A 134 -16.11 3.75 38.76
CA ARG A 134 -15.98 4.81 39.75
C ARG A 134 -17.21 5.72 39.83
N GLU A 135 -18.10 5.65 38.87
CA GLU A 135 -19.40 6.34 38.92
C GLU A 135 -20.40 5.39 39.58
N THR A 136 -20.66 5.62 40.84
CA THR A 136 -21.81 5.01 41.50
C THR A 136 -23.08 5.36 40.75
N PRO A 137 -23.85 4.35 40.29
CA PRO A 137 -25.11 4.65 39.60
C PRO A 137 -25.97 5.49 40.54
N GLN A 138 -26.32 6.68 40.11
CA GLN A 138 -27.27 7.53 40.80
C GLN A 138 -28.60 6.75 40.87
N PRO A 139 -29.20 6.60 42.06
CA PRO A 139 -30.49 5.93 42.15
C PRO A 139 -31.49 6.69 41.28
N MET A 140 -32.15 5.96 40.38
CA MET A 140 -33.23 6.54 39.57
C MET A 140 -34.26 7.15 40.53
N GLN A 141 -34.32 8.47 40.50
CA GLN A 141 -35.41 9.16 41.15
C GLN A 141 -36.70 8.80 40.40
N SER A 142 -37.51 7.95 41.02
CA SER A 142 -38.86 7.67 40.57
C SER A 142 -39.67 8.94 40.62
N ALA A 143 -40.09 9.37 39.43
CA ALA A 143 -41.11 10.40 39.29
C ALA A 143 -42.51 9.86 39.63
#